data_51356d9c0f4212c80c4e709781dfaa2b
#
_entry.id   51356d9c0f4212c80c4e709781dfaa2b
#
_cell.length_a   1.000
_cell.length_b   1.000
_cell.length_c   1.000
_cell.angle_alpha   90.00
_cell.angle_beta   90.00
_cell.angle_gamma   90.00
#
_symmetry.space_group_name_H-M   'P 1'
#
loop_
_entity.id
_entity.type
_entity.pdbx_description
1 polymer ?
#
loop_
_entity_poly.entity_id
_entity_poly.type
_entity_poly.pdbx_seq_one_letter_code
_entity_poly.pdbx_strand_id
1 'polypeptide(L)'
;QRLARLGHDVRETHAAWPVPTDAFILQFFSGMATEADSVEAPDKLERHTRRIAAVGRLIPARLARFAERRGEKIARAFNERFLPTADVLAMPTIPVLPRPSGWLESRSTFASIFRGTPMVANTSIFNVTGHPALSIPGGVSAEGLPIGMQLVTRPGREGLLLALAAQLEKDEPWPTPPGF
;
A
#
# COMPACT_ATOMS: atom_id res chain seq x y z
N GLN A 1 13.40 14.60 10.01
CA GLN A 1 14.62 14.96 10.77
C GLN A 1 15.76 13.95 10.50
N ARG A 2 15.53 12.62 10.60
CA ARG A 2 16.57 11.60 10.46
C ARG A 2 17.22 11.59 9.06
N LEU A 3 16.43 11.61 8.00
CA LEU A 3 16.92 11.67 6.60
C LEU A 3 17.76 12.95 6.37
N ALA A 4 17.32 14.10 6.87
CA ALA A 4 18.07 15.34 6.74
C ALA A 4 19.42 15.27 7.47
N ARG A 5 19.49 14.64 8.65
CA ARG A 5 20.74 14.41 9.39
C ARG A 5 21.70 13.51 8.61
N LEU A 6 21.18 12.61 7.81
CA LEU A 6 21.96 11.72 6.93
C LEU A 6 22.39 12.39 5.59
N GLY A 7 22.12 13.68 5.43
CA GLY A 7 22.56 14.47 4.27
C GLY A 7 21.57 14.51 3.10
N HIS A 8 20.34 14.01 3.25
CA HIS A 8 19.30 14.12 2.23
C HIS A 8 18.62 15.49 2.26
N ASP A 9 18.30 16.04 1.06
CA ASP A 9 17.42 17.20 0.93
C ASP A 9 15.96 16.76 1.16
N VAL A 10 15.43 17.08 2.33
CA VAL A 10 14.08 16.69 2.74
C VAL A 10 13.16 17.90 2.68
N ARG A 11 12.14 17.79 1.85
CA ARG A 11 11.11 18.83 1.67
C ARG A 11 9.75 18.27 2.03
N GLU A 12 9.02 19.00 2.87
CA GLU A 12 7.64 18.67 3.15
C GLU A 12 6.75 19.07 1.97
N THR A 13 5.83 18.18 1.62
CA THR A 13 4.87 18.45 0.56
C THR A 13 3.45 18.07 1.01
N HIS A 14 2.51 18.95 0.73
CA HIS A 14 1.09 18.68 0.92
C HIS A 14 0.49 18.30 -0.43
N ALA A 15 0.40 17.02 -0.67
CA ALA A 15 -0.12 16.49 -1.92
C ALA A 15 -1.49 15.87 -1.71
N ALA A 16 -2.52 16.52 -2.21
CA ALA A 16 -3.76 15.83 -2.50
C ALA A 16 -3.60 15.05 -3.81
N TRP A 17 -3.49 13.73 -3.72
CA TRP A 17 -3.61 12.85 -4.88
C TRP A 17 -4.99 12.23 -4.96
N PRO A 18 -5.46 11.95 -6.17
CA PRO A 18 -6.73 11.27 -6.31
C PRO A 18 -6.62 9.87 -5.69
N VAL A 19 -7.53 9.55 -4.78
CA VAL A 19 -7.67 8.18 -4.28
C VAL A 19 -8.30 7.36 -5.42
N PRO A 20 -7.60 6.37 -5.99
CA PRO A 20 -8.07 5.61 -7.15
C PRO A 20 -9.08 4.52 -6.74
N THR A 21 -10.12 4.88 -5.97
CA THR A 21 -11.06 3.94 -5.37
C THR A 21 -11.74 3.07 -6.42
N ASP A 22 -12.13 3.64 -7.56
CA ASP A 22 -12.74 2.94 -8.68
C ASP A 22 -11.79 1.89 -9.29
N ALA A 23 -10.58 2.29 -9.63
CA ALA A 23 -9.56 1.40 -10.17
C ALA A 23 -9.10 0.37 -9.13
N PHE A 24 -8.89 0.80 -7.88
CA PHE A 24 -8.47 -0.09 -6.79
C PHE A 24 -9.49 -1.21 -6.55
N ILE A 25 -10.79 -0.88 -6.43
CA ILE A 25 -11.82 -1.89 -6.19
C ILE A 25 -11.86 -2.90 -7.34
N LEU A 26 -11.86 -2.44 -8.59
CA LEU A 26 -11.90 -3.34 -9.74
C LEU A 26 -10.66 -4.23 -9.83
N GLN A 27 -9.46 -3.68 -9.65
CA GLN A 27 -8.21 -4.44 -9.67
C GLN A 27 -8.13 -5.40 -8.47
N PHE A 28 -8.51 -4.96 -7.28
CA PHE A 28 -8.51 -5.80 -6.09
C PHE A 28 -9.39 -7.03 -6.23
N PHE A 29 -10.66 -6.85 -6.63
CA PHE A 29 -11.58 -7.98 -6.77
C PHE A 29 -11.20 -8.90 -7.93
N SER A 30 -10.81 -8.36 -9.09
CA SER A 30 -10.39 -9.19 -10.23
C SER A 30 -9.08 -9.92 -9.95
N GLY A 31 -8.12 -9.28 -9.30
CA GLY A 31 -6.86 -9.90 -8.85
C GLY A 31 -7.11 -11.03 -7.85
N MET A 32 -7.95 -10.79 -6.84
CA MET A 32 -8.33 -11.83 -5.87
C MET A 32 -9.00 -13.05 -6.53
N ALA A 33 -9.77 -12.85 -7.60
CA ALA A 33 -10.33 -13.97 -8.36
C ALA A 33 -9.24 -14.75 -9.08
N THR A 34 -8.32 -14.06 -9.77
CA THR A 34 -7.20 -14.69 -10.48
C THR A 34 -6.29 -15.47 -9.52
N GLU A 35 -5.93 -14.88 -8.38
CA GLU A 35 -5.12 -15.55 -7.36
C GLU A 35 -5.83 -16.78 -6.77
N ALA A 36 -7.12 -16.65 -6.45
CA ALA A 36 -7.90 -17.76 -5.94
C ALA A 36 -8.05 -18.93 -6.94
N ASP A 37 -7.99 -18.64 -8.25
CA ASP A 37 -8.03 -19.66 -9.30
C ASP A 37 -6.67 -20.32 -9.55
N SER A 38 -5.58 -19.71 -9.07
CA SER A 38 -4.21 -20.21 -9.23
C SER A 38 -3.74 -21.13 -8.09
N VAL A 39 -4.42 -21.14 -6.94
CA VAL A 39 -4.01 -21.96 -5.80
C VAL A 39 -4.33 -23.43 -6.01
N GLU A 40 -3.44 -24.33 -5.54
CA GLU A 40 -3.62 -25.79 -5.67
C GLU A 40 -4.84 -26.34 -4.93
N ALA A 41 -5.25 -25.71 -3.83
CA ALA A 41 -6.35 -26.16 -2.98
C ALA A 41 -7.34 -25.02 -2.67
N PRO A 42 -8.20 -24.63 -3.64
CA PRO A 42 -9.13 -23.50 -3.47
C PRO A 42 -10.18 -23.72 -2.37
N ASP A 43 -10.47 -24.96 -2.03
CA ASP A 43 -11.37 -25.37 -0.95
C ASP A 43 -10.84 -25.00 0.44
N LYS A 44 -9.51 -24.92 0.60
CA LYS A 44 -8.83 -24.50 1.85
C LYS A 44 -8.80 -22.99 2.05
N LEU A 45 -9.16 -22.21 1.04
CA LEU A 45 -9.28 -20.76 1.20
C LEU A 45 -10.38 -20.42 2.21
N GLU A 46 -10.12 -19.41 3.03
CA GLU A 46 -11.09 -18.91 3.98
C GLU A 46 -12.41 -18.48 3.31
N ARG A 47 -13.51 -18.62 4.01
CA ARG A 47 -14.84 -18.27 3.51
C ARG A 47 -14.91 -16.82 3.01
N HIS A 48 -14.23 -15.90 3.69
CA HIS A 48 -14.18 -14.49 3.32
C HIS A 48 -13.47 -14.30 1.98
N THR A 49 -12.30 -14.89 1.79
CA THR A 49 -11.51 -14.87 0.56
C THR A 49 -12.28 -15.45 -0.62
N ARG A 50 -12.93 -16.60 -0.43
CA ARG A 50 -13.79 -17.22 -1.47
C ARG A 50 -14.94 -16.31 -1.91
N ARG A 51 -15.55 -15.56 -0.97
CA ARG A 51 -16.61 -14.59 -1.31
C ARG A 51 -16.08 -13.42 -2.13
N ILE A 52 -14.92 -12.89 -1.76
CA ILE A 52 -14.27 -11.81 -2.51
C ILE A 52 -13.95 -12.30 -3.93
N ALA A 53 -13.33 -13.46 -4.08
CA ALA A 53 -13.02 -14.06 -5.37
C ALA A 53 -14.28 -14.30 -6.22
N ALA A 54 -15.38 -14.78 -5.63
CA ALA A 54 -16.65 -14.96 -6.33
C ALA A 54 -17.19 -13.63 -6.90
N VAL A 55 -17.07 -12.53 -6.18
CA VAL A 55 -17.42 -11.18 -6.69
C VAL A 55 -16.47 -10.78 -7.82
N GLY A 56 -15.18 -11.04 -7.67
CA GLY A 56 -14.17 -10.73 -8.69
C GLY A 56 -14.42 -11.42 -10.03
N ARG A 57 -14.86 -12.68 -10.01
CA ARG A 57 -15.22 -13.44 -11.23
C ARG A 57 -16.40 -12.83 -12.01
N LEU A 58 -17.22 -12.00 -11.36
CA LEU A 58 -18.32 -11.30 -12.03
C LEU A 58 -17.87 -10.01 -12.73
N ILE A 59 -16.63 -9.57 -12.56
CA ILE A 59 -16.11 -8.36 -13.18
C ILE A 59 -15.78 -8.66 -14.66
N PRO A 60 -16.47 -7.99 -15.61
CA PRO A 60 -16.16 -8.18 -17.02
C PRO A 60 -14.73 -7.71 -17.34
N ALA A 61 -14.04 -8.42 -18.24
CA ALA A 61 -12.67 -8.09 -18.66
C ALA A 61 -12.51 -6.64 -19.17
N ARG A 62 -13.58 -6.05 -19.75
CA ARG A 62 -13.58 -4.64 -20.16
C ARG A 62 -13.40 -3.67 -18.97
N LEU A 63 -13.98 -3.99 -17.81
CA LEU A 63 -13.83 -3.18 -16.59
C LEU A 63 -12.46 -3.39 -15.95
N ALA A 64 -11.93 -4.60 -15.97
CA ALA A 64 -10.54 -4.84 -15.52
C ALA A 64 -9.55 -4.02 -16.37
N ARG A 65 -9.64 -4.06 -17.69
CA ARG A 65 -8.82 -3.24 -18.60
C ARG A 65 -9.05 -1.72 -18.42
N PHE A 66 -10.25 -1.29 -18.09
CA PHE A 66 -10.50 0.11 -17.74
C PHE A 66 -9.73 0.50 -16.47
N ALA A 67 -9.76 -0.34 -15.44
CA ALA A 67 -9.05 -0.10 -14.18
C ALA A 67 -7.52 -0.03 -14.37
N GLU A 68 -6.95 -0.89 -15.22
CA GLU A 68 -5.53 -0.88 -15.60
C GLU A 68 -5.16 0.46 -16.27
N ARG A 69 -5.87 0.85 -17.32
CA ARG A 69 -5.63 2.14 -18.01
C ARG A 69 -5.82 3.34 -17.09
N ARG A 70 -6.74 3.26 -16.15
CA ARG A 70 -6.93 4.29 -15.13
C ARG A 70 -5.71 4.38 -14.20
N GLY A 71 -5.18 3.23 -13.78
CA GLY A 71 -3.95 3.12 -12.99
C GLY A 71 -2.75 3.75 -13.71
N GLU A 72 -2.53 3.42 -14.98
CA GLU A 72 -1.47 4.01 -15.80
C GLU A 72 -1.59 5.53 -15.92
N LYS A 73 -2.81 6.06 -16.10
CA LYS A 73 -3.05 7.51 -16.15
C LYS A 73 -2.69 8.18 -14.83
N ILE A 74 -3.06 7.56 -13.71
CA ILE A 74 -2.72 8.06 -12.37
C ILE A 74 -1.21 7.97 -12.14
N ALA A 75 -0.56 6.89 -12.58
CA ALA A 75 0.89 6.72 -12.48
C ALA A 75 1.64 7.83 -13.23
N ARG A 76 1.22 8.16 -14.45
CA ARG A 76 1.82 9.26 -15.22
C ARG A 76 1.66 10.60 -14.48
N ALA A 77 0.45 10.93 -14.03
CA ALA A 77 0.19 12.17 -13.30
C ALA A 77 1.00 12.26 -11.99
N PHE A 78 1.17 11.14 -11.29
CA PHE A 78 2.00 11.05 -10.09
C PHE A 78 3.48 11.30 -10.43
N ASN A 79 4.00 10.63 -11.45
CA ASN A 79 5.37 10.81 -11.91
C ASN A 79 5.66 12.26 -12.30
N GLU A 80 4.77 12.90 -13.06
CA GLU A 80 4.92 14.28 -13.51
C GLU A 80 4.89 15.28 -12.36
N ARG A 81 4.12 15.02 -11.33
CA ARG A 81 3.91 15.94 -10.21
C ARG A 81 5.00 15.87 -9.14
N PHE A 82 5.43 14.67 -8.76
CA PHE A 82 6.28 14.49 -7.58
C PHE A 82 7.72 14.12 -7.91
N LEU A 83 7.93 13.31 -8.92
CA LEU A 83 9.23 12.75 -9.20
C LEU A 83 10.18 13.61 -10.07
N PRO A 84 9.80 14.75 -10.65
CA PRO A 84 10.78 15.71 -11.14
C PRO A 84 11.57 16.41 -10.04
N THR A 85 10.98 16.53 -8.84
CA THR A 85 11.54 17.28 -7.71
C THR A 85 12.01 16.42 -6.55
N ALA A 86 11.72 15.12 -6.57
CA ALA A 86 12.10 14.18 -5.52
C ALA A 86 12.47 12.82 -6.11
N ASP A 87 13.52 12.19 -5.59
CA ASP A 87 13.88 10.80 -5.93
C ASP A 87 13.00 9.79 -5.18
N VAL A 88 12.62 10.10 -3.96
CA VAL A 88 11.81 9.25 -3.08
C VAL A 88 10.75 10.10 -2.38
N LEU A 89 9.53 9.60 -2.33
CA LEU A 89 8.46 10.14 -1.52
C LEU A 89 8.33 9.31 -0.25
N ALA A 90 8.27 9.97 0.90
CA ALA A 90 8.12 9.33 2.21
C ALA A 90 6.79 9.73 2.86
N MET A 91 6.06 8.77 3.39
CA MET A 91 4.77 8.99 4.07
C MET A 91 4.47 7.85 5.06
N PRO A 92 3.51 8.00 5.99
CA PRO A 92 3.05 6.86 6.78
C PRO A 92 2.54 5.73 5.86
N THR A 93 2.94 4.48 6.12
CA THR A 93 2.42 3.32 5.37
C THR A 93 0.91 3.20 5.55
N ILE A 94 0.47 3.25 6.79
CA ILE A 94 -0.95 3.25 7.19
C ILE A 94 -1.24 4.61 7.84
N PRO A 95 -2.21 5.40 7.32
CA PRO A 95 -2.43 6.77 7.80
C PRO A 95 -3.21 6.86 9.12
N VAL A 96 -3.58 5.73 9.70
CA VAL A 96 -4.31 5.63 10.97
C VAL A 96 -3.67 4.58 11.87
N LEU A 97 -3.78 4.73 13.18
CA LEU A 97 -3.31 3.71 14.12
C LEU A 97 -4.15 2.42 14.00
N PRO A 98 -3.55 1.26 14.33
CA PRO A 98 -4.25 -0.02 14.33
C PRO A 98 -5.53 0.05 15.18
N ARG A 99 -6.58 -0.60 14.71
CA ARG A 99 -7.81 -0.77 15.47
C ARG A 99 -7.69 -1.99 16.40
N PRO A 100 -8.46 -2.04 17.48
CA PRO A 100 -8.50 -3.22 18.34
C PRO A 100 -8.80 -4.49 17.54
N SER A 101 -8.23 -5.62 17.98
CA SER A 101 -8.51 -6.92 17.39
C SER A 101 -10.02 -7.20 17.40
N GLY A 102 -10.53 -7.86 16.38
CA GLY A 102 -11.94 -8.24 16.30
C GLY A 102 -12.92 -7.14 15.85
N TRP A 103 -12.49 -5.88 15.67
CA TRP A 103 -13.43 -4.79 15.34
C TRP A 103 -14.22 -4.98 14.02
N LEU A 104 -13.78 -5.89 13.14
CA LEU A 104 -14.46 -6.25 11.89
C LEU A 104 -15.18 -7.61 11.94
N GLU A 105 -14.95 -8.44 12.94
CA GLU A 105 -15.40 -9.84 13.00
C GLU A 105 -16.92 -10.04 12.84
N SER A 106 -17.72 -9.15 13.43
CA SER A 106 -19.18 -9.23 13.35
C SER A 106 -19.79 -8.60 12.09
N ARG A 107 -18.96 -8.15 11.14
CA ARG A 107 -19.42 -7.35 10.00
C ARG A 107 -19.51 -8.16 8.72
N SER A 108 -20.38 -7.71 7.81
CA SER A 108 -20.42 -8.27 6.47
C SER A 108 -19.13 -7.96 5.71
N THR A 109 -18.79 -8.77 4.70
CA THR A 109 -17.63 -8.59 3.83
C THR A 109 -17.55 -7.17 3.26
N PHE A 110 -18.65 -6.65 2.74
CA PHE A 110 -18.69 -5.28 2.18
C PHE A 110 -18.48 -4.20 3.23
N ALA A 111 -19.10 -4.34 4.40
CA ALA A 111 -18.91 -3.39 5.51
C ALA A 111 -17.46 -3.40 6.01
N SER A 112 -16.81 -4.56 6.03
CA SER A 112 -15.40 -4.70 6.42
C SER A 112 -14.47 -4.01 5.41
N ILE A 113 -14.69 -4.21 4.11
CA ILE A 113 -13.90 -3.55 3.05
C ILE A 113 -14.07 -2.04 3.14
N PHE A 114 -15.31 -1.54 3.21
CA PHE A 114 -15.57 -0.10 3.28
C PHE A 114 -14.94 0.56 4.51
N ARG A 115 -15.06 -0.08 5.68
CA ARG A 115 -14.44 0.42 6.92
C ARG A 115 -12.92 0.30 6.94
N GLY A 116 -12.36 -0.68 6.24
CA GLY A 116 -10.92 -0.85 6.07
C GLY A 116 -10.28 0.13 5.08
N THR A 117 -11.07 0.77 4.21
CA THR A 117 -10.55 1.69 3.18
C THR A 117 -9.60 2.77 3.72
N PRO A 118 -9.86 3.46 4.85
CA PRO A 118 -8.92 4.42 5.39
C PRO A 118 -7.56 3.82 5.76
N MET A 119 -7.51 2.54 6.11
CA MET A 119 -6.25 1.86 6.49
C MET A 119 -5.34 1.59 5.29
N VAL A 120 -5.92 1.47 4.09
CA VAL A 120 -5.16 1.20 2.86
C VAL A 120 -5.01 2.43 1.96
N ALA A 121 -5.41 3.61 2.42
CA ALA A 121 -5.46 4.82 1.61
C ALA A 121 -4.08 5.17 0.99
N ASN A 122 -3.00 5.04 1.75
CA ASN A 122 -1.65 5.36 1.28
C ASN A 122 -1.01 4.23 0.45
N THR A 123 -1.44 2.97 0.61
CA THR A 123 -0.88 1.83 -0.12
C THR A 123 -1.65 1.54 -1.41
N SER A 124 -2.95 1.77 -1.41
CA SER A 124 -3.82 1.46 -2.55
C SER A 124 -3.43 2.18 -3.84
N ILE A 125 -2.96 3.42 -3.75
CA ILE A 125 -2.53 4.18 -4.93
C ILE A 125 -1.32 3.52 -5.60
N PHE A 126 -0.33 3.05 -4.84
CA PHE A 126 0.89 2.44 -5.39
C PHE A 126 0.64 1.02 -5.89
N ASN A 127 -0.29 0.29 -5.28
CA ASN A 127 -0.77 -0.98 -5.80
C ASN A 127 -1.48 -0.82 -7.17
N VAL A 128 -2.25 0.26 -7.35
CA VAL A 128 -2.94 0.56 -8.62
C VAL A 128 -1.98 1.07 -9.69
N THR A 129 -0.98 1.86 -9.29
CA THR A 129 -0.06 2.53 -10.22
C THR A 129 1.21 1.74 -10.52
N GLY A 130 1.48 0.67 -9.76
CA GLY A 130 2.68 -0.17 -9.93
C GLY A 130 3.98 0.51 -9.52
N HIS A 131 3.93 1.55 -8.69
CA HIS A 131 5.16 2.15 -8.17
C HIS A 131 5.80 1.25 -7.12
N PRO A 132 7.12 1.08 -7.15
CA PRO A 132 7.85 0.45 -6.06
C PRO A 132 7.61 1.20 -4.75
N ALA A 133 7.21 0.46 -3.73
CA ALA A 133 6.95 0.98 -2.40
C ALA A 133 7.54 0.05 -1.34
N LEU A 134 8.29 0.60 -0.40
CA LEU A 134 8.94 -0.12 0.68
C LEU A 134 8.46 0.43 2.02
N SER A 135 7.97 -0.44 2.90
CA SER A 135 7.64 -0.05 4.28
C SER A 135 8.79 -0.37 5.22
N ILE A 136 9.17 0.60 6.02
CA ILE A 136 10.22 0.49 7.02
C ILE A 136 9.70 0.95 8.38
N PRO A 137 10.32 0.58 9.51
CA PRO A 137 10.00 1.13 10.82
C PRO A 137 10.12 2.65 10.83
N GLY A 138 9.05 3.34 11.16
CA GLY A 138 8.97 4.82 11.20
C GLY A 138 8.93 5.40 12.61
N GLY A 139 8.83 4.53 13.63
CA GLY A 139 8.76 4.93 15.04
C GLY A 139 7.65 4.20 15.80
N VAL A 140 7.28 4.76 16.93
CA VAL A 140 6.26 4.22 17.83
C VAL A 140 5.30 5.34 18.23
N SER A 141 4.00 5.05 18.31
CA SER A 141 3.00 6.01 18.78
C SER A 141 3.11 6.28 20.28
N ALA A 142 2.38 7.26 20.78
CA ALA A 142 2.33 7.55 22.23
C ALA A 142 1.78 6.35 23.04
N GLU A 143 0.96 5.50 22.42
CA GLU A 143 0.41 4.28 23.02
C GLU A 143 1.32 3.06 22.86
N GLY A 144 2.54 3.21 22.33
CA GLY A 144 3.49 2.13 22.13
C GLY A 144 3.25 1.27 20.87
N LEU A 145 2.39 1.72 19.96
CA LEU A 145 2.10 0.98 18.71
C LEU A 145 3.13 1.29 17.62
N PRO A 146 3.61 0.29 16.87
CA PRO A 146 4.57 0.51 15.79
C PRO A 146 3.94 1.31 14.64
N ILE A 147 4.71 2.26 14.12
CA ILE A 147 4.35 3.08 12.95
C ILE A 147 5.26 2.69 11.80
N GLY A 148 4.66 2.35 10.66
CA GLY A 148 5.39 2.13 9.39
C GLY A 148 5.53 3.42 8.61
N MET A 149 6.71 3.64 8.01
CA MET A 149 6.96 4.68 7.01
C MET A 149 7.11 4.02 5.64
N GLN A 150 6.36 4.49 4.67
CA GLN A 150 6.42 4.03 3.29
C GLN A 150 7.33 4.96 2.48
N LEU A 151 8.25 4.35 1.75
CA LEU A 151 9.14 4.99 0.79
C LEU A 151 8.70 4.57 -0.61
N VAL A 152 8.52 5.53 -1.51
CA VAL A 152 8.02 5.28 -2.87
C VAL A 152 8.93 5.96 -3.89
N THR A 153 9.22 5.27 -5.00
CA THR A 153 10.02 5.82 -6.10
C THR A 153 9.46 5.42 -7.47
N ARG A 154 10.15 5.81 -8.53
CA ARG A 154 9.79 5.42 -9.91
C ARG A 154 9.97 3.94 -10.15
N PRO A 155 9.17 3.33 -11.02
CA PRO A 155 9.41 1.97 -11.51
C PRO A 155 10.85 1.78 -12.02
N GLY A 156 11.45 0.63 -11.70
CA GLY A 156 12.85 0.31 -12.03
C GLY A 156 13.90 0.94 -11.11
N ARG A 157 13.49 1.59 -10.02
CA ARG A 157 14.39 2.20 -9.03
C ARG A 157 14.28 1.53 -7.65
N GLU A 158 13.89 0.27 -7.58
CA GLU A 158 13.76 -0.51 -6.35
C GLU A 158 15.06 -0.51 -5.54
N GLY A 159 16.20 -0.60 -6.22
CA GLY A 159 17.53 -0.53 -5.60
C GLY A 159 17.79 0.75 -4.81
N LEU A 160 17.19 1.87 -5.21
CA LEU A 160 17.27 3.13 -4.46
C LEU A 160 16.55 3.02 -3.10
N LEU A 161 15.35 2.40 -3.08
CA LEU A 161 14.61 2.18 -1.84
C LEU A 161 15.37 1.27 -0.88
N LEU A 162 15.93 0.18 -1.41
CA LEU A 162 16.73 -0.76 -0.62
C LEU A 162 18.00 -0.10 -0.07
N ALA A 163 18.70 0.70 -0.86
CA ALA A 163 19.88 1.43 -0.42
C ALA A 163 19.55 2.45 0.70
N LEU A 164 18.43 3.18 0.54
CA LEU A 164 17.97 4.13 1.55
C LEU A 164 17.54 3.42 2.84
N ALA A 165 16.85 2.29 2.74
CA ALA A 165 16.47 1.49 3.89
C ALA A 165 17.71 0.95 4.63
N ALA A 166 18.71 0.42 3.91
CA ALA A 166 19.96 -0.06 4.49
C ALA A 166 20.76 1.07 5.16
N GLN A 167 20.76 2.29 4.60
CA GLN A 167 21.37 3.46 5.24
C GLN A 167 20.68 3.81 6.56
N LEU A 168 19.34 3.79 6.56
CA LEU A 168 18.55 4.05 7.76
C LEU A 168 18.78 2.96 8.83
N GLU A 169 18.78 1.70 8.45
CA GLU A 169 19.04 0.58 9.36
C GLU A 169 20.43 0.63 9.97
N LYS A 170 21.44 1.02 9.17
CA LYS A 170 22.82 1.20 9.66
C LYS A 170 22.95 2.37 10.65
N ASP A 171 22.23 3.48 10.43
CA ASP A 171 22.24 4.64 11.34
C ASP A 171 21.56 4.32 12.67
N GLU A 172 20.46 3.56 12.62
CA GLU A 172 19.73 3.12 13.81
C GLU A 172 19.07 1.76 13.49
N PRO A 173 19.60 0.66 14.09
CA PRO A 173 19.07 -0.68 13.86
C PRO A 173 17.57 -0.77 14.10
N TRP A 174 16.90 -1.57 13.26
CA TRP A 174 15.47 -1.80 13.40
C TRP A 174 15.16 -2.44 14.76
N PRO A 175 14.06 -2.04 15.41
CA PRO A 175 13.66 -2.70 16.66
C PRO A 175 13.34 -4.17 16.41
N THR A 176 13.86 -5.05 17.26
CA THR A 176 13.51 -6.46 17.23
C THR A 176 12.07 -6.62 17.71
N PRO A 177 11.21 -7.35 16.96
CA PRO A 177 9.87 -7.62 17.43
C PRO A 177 9.88 -8.36 18.77
N PRO A 178 8.95 -8.07 19.67
CA PRO A 178 8.87 -8.79 20.93
C PRO A 178 8.61 -10.29 20.70
N GLY A 179 9.40 -11.15 21.33
CA GLY A 179 9.27 -12.60 21.25
C GLY A 179 10.13 -13.29 20.19
N PHE A 180 11.10 -12.58 19.57
CA PHE A 180 12.12 -13.14 18.66
C PHE A 180 13.52 -12.95 19.23
#